data_df8666b297bce05f548a62e3dd4e3a45
#
_entry.id   df8666b297bce05f548a62e3dd4e3a45
#
_cell.length_a   1.000
_cell.length_b   1.000
_cell.length_c   1.000
_cell.angle_alpha   90.00
_cell.angle_beta   90.00
_cell.angle_gamma   90.00
#
_symmetry.space_group_name_H-M   'P 1'
#
loop_
_entity.id
_entity.type
_entity.pdbx_description
1 polymer ?
#
loop_
_entity_poly.entity_id
_entity_poly.type
_entity_poly.pdbx_seq_one_letter_code
_entity_poly.pdbx_strand_id
1 'polypeptide(L)'
;MTYLLGIDGGGTRTTTCLSTGTGKILARAVVGPTNPLKVGFEATERELLRAAREVLRRARLAGVVPGLSPAGSGGAPKVTFESVCVGLAGVDRPQVHGRLFHWLRRAIPARHHWLTSDADIALRAAIGHSPGVIVISGTGSIAYGRDDRGRVLRAGGWGVPFDDCGSGYDLGRKAIIAALRDYDGRGPYTQLTQKVCRALKIPDITQVVLKRLTPKDVAALFPLVLDAARRRDAVALALCDEAGRNLAELAVTLLRRMGWLRRVIPVVYAGGVFRASLRIRRSVTRHLRRYAPQARILLLRHPPVEGALTLARELAES
;
A
#
# COMPACT_ATOMS: atom_id res chain seq x y z
N MET A 1 2.40 -14.74 29.36
CA MET A 1 3.05 -13.90 28.31
C MET A 1 1.97 -13.20 27.51
N THR A 2 2.12 -11.92 27.33
CA THR A 2 1.18 -11.06 26.56
C THR A 2 1.57 -11.09 25.09
N TYR A 3 0.62 -11.34 24.21
CA TYR A 3 0.86 -11.41 22.76
C TYR A 3 0.09 -10.32 22.02
N LEU A 4 0.76 -9.70 21.06
CA LEU A 4 0.20 -8.70 20.15
C LEU A 4 0.17 -9.26 18.72
N LEU A 5 -0.92 -8.99 17.99
CA LEU A 5 -1.08 -9.39 16.61
C LEU A 5 -1.20 -8.15 15.70
N GLY A 6 -0.28 -8.02 14.75
CA GLY A 6 -0.34 -7.02 13.70
C GLY A 6 -0.62 -7.66 12.33
N ILE A 7 -1.55 -7.09 11.55
CA ILE A 7 -1.90 -7.54 10.21
C ILE A 7 -1.86 -6.36 9.23
N ASP A 8 -1.14 -6.55 8.12
CA ASP A 8 -1.09 -5.65 6.95
C ASP A 8 -1.73 -6.36 5.76
N GLY A 9 -2.97 -5.98 5.44
CA GLY A 9 -3.80 -6.62 4.43
C GLY A 9 -3.97 -5.80 3.17
N GLY A 10 -3.41 -6.30 2.07
CA GLY A 10 -3.43 -5.65 0.76
C GLY A 10 -4.28 -6.37 -0.28
N GLY A 11 -4.31 -5.79 -1.48
CA GLY A 11 -5.03 -6.35 -2.63
C GLY A 11 -4.34 -7.53 -3.33
N THR A 12 -3.17 -7.97 -2.87
CA THR A 12 -2.38 -9.05 -3.48
C THR A 12 -1.92 -10.07 -2.46
N ARG A 13 -1.59 -9.63 -1.25
CA ARG A 13 -1.08 -10.45 -0.15
C ARG A 13 -1.41 -9.78 1.19
N THR A 14 -1.37 -10.56 2.24
CA THR A 14 -1.51 -10.11 3.63
C THR A 14 -0.30 -10.57 4.42
N THR A 15 0.34 -9.65 5.13
CA THR A 15 1.46 -9.94 6.02
C THR A 15 0.98 -9.86 7.47
N THR A 16 1.35 -10.84 8.27
CA THR A 16 0.96 -10.92 9.70
C THR A 16 2.21 -11.09 10.55
N CYS A 17 2.23 -10.42 11.70
CA CYS A 17 3.28 -10.55 12.70
C CYS A 17 2.69 -10.80 14.09
N LEU A 18 3.31 -11.73 14.80
CA LEU A 18 3.09 -11.97 16.23
C LEU A 18 4.26 -11.39 17.01
N SER A 19 3.99 -10.67 18.09
CA SER A 19 5.03 -10.17 19.00
C SER A 19 4.65 -10.38 20.46
N THR A 20 5.64 -10.27 21.36
CA THR A 20 5.40 -10.08 22.79
C THR A 20 4.84 -8.70 23.06
N GLY A 21 4.27 -8.45 24.24
CA GLY A 21 3.87 -7.12 24.71
C GLY A 21 5.00 -6.09 24.68
N THR A 22 6.27 -6.53 24.82
CA THR A 22 7.46 -5.67 24.73
C THR A 22 7.88 -5.35 23.29
N GLY A 23 7.17 -5.88 22.25
CA GLY A 23 7.44 -5.62 20.85
C GLY A 23 8.44 -6.56 20.19
N LYS A 24 8.97 -7.59 20.88
CA LYS A 24 9.83 -8.61 20.25
C LYS A 24 9.01 -9.45 19.27
N ILE A 25 9.36 -9.42 17.98
CA ILE A 25 8.70 -10.23 16.96
C ILE A 25 9.03 -11.70 17.17
N LEU A 26 8.00 -12.52 17.29
CA LEU A 26 8.08 -13.97 17.51
C LEU A 26 7.94 -14.76 16.21
N ALA A 27 7.03 -14.33 15.33
CA ALA A 27 6.81 -14.97 14.04
C ALA A 27 6.23 -13.99 13.02
N ARG A 28 6.44 -14.33 11.74
CA ARG A 28 5.80 -13.65 10.58
C ARG A 28 5.17 -14.69 9.67
N ALA A 29 4.03 -14.34 9.06
CA ALA A 29 3.37 -15.15 8.05
C ALA A 29 2.88 -14.27 6.90
N VAL A 30 2.72 -14.89 5.72
CA VAL A 30 2.14 -14.24 4.53
C VAL A 30 1.06 -15.17 3.99
N VAL A 31 -0.11 -14.59 3.70
CA VAL A 31 -1.27 -15.29 3.12
C VAL A 31 -1.81 -14.51 1.92
N GLY A 32 -2.96 -14.94 1.39
CA GLY A 32 -3.63 -14.32 0.24
C GLY A 32 -4.11 -12.88 0.48
N PRO A 33 -4.78 -12.29 -0.53
CA PRO A 33 -5.28 -10.93 -0.47
C PRO A 33 -6.46 -10.78 0.51
N THR A 34 -6.56 -9.62 1.17
CA THR A 34 -7.64 -9.28 2.12
C THR A 34 -8.29 -7.92 1.84
N ASN A 35 -8.15 -7.38 0.64
CA ASN A 35 -8.91 -6.18 0.27
C ASN A 35 -10.37 -6.54 -0.03
N PRO A 36 -11.35 -6.17 0.82
CA PRO A 36 -12.75 -6.61 0.69
C PRO A 36 -13.44 -6.10 -0.57
N LEU A 37 -12.96 -4.99 -1.14
CA LEU A 37 -13.48 -4.43 -2.39
C LEU A 37 -13.01 -5.21 -3.63
N LYS A 38 -11.97 -6.06 -3.48
CA LYS A 38 -11.43 -6.88 -4.57
C LYS A 38 -11.82 -8.34 -4.48
N VAL A 39 -11.78 -8.90 -3.27
CA VAL A 39 -12.01 -10.35 -3.06
C VAL A 39 -13.34 -10.67 -2.38
N GLY A 40 -14.09 -9.63 -1.96
CA GLY A 40 -15.32 -9.79 -1.19
C GLY A 40 -15.07 -10.02 0.30
N PHE A 41 -16.14 -9.87 1.11
CA PHE A 41 -16.05 -9.96 2.58
C PHE A 41 -15.69 -11.36 3.06
N GLU A 42 -16.37 -12.39 2.57
CA GLU A 42 -16.14 -13.77 3.00
C GLU A 42 -14.70 -14.24 2.75
N ALA A 43 -14.13 -13.91 1.58
CA ALA A 43 -12.74 -14.25 1.29
C ALA A 43 -11.77 -13.46 2.18
N THR A 44 -12.06 -12.19 2.47
CA THR A 44 -11.31 -11.36 3.41
C THR A 44 -11.30 -11.98 4.81
N GLU A 45 -12.46 -12.35 5.31
CA GLU A 45 -12.66 -12.97 6.63
C GLU A 45 -11.90 -14.29 6.75
N ARG A 46 -12.03 -15.17 5.76
CA ARG A 46 -11.28 -16.44 5.71
C ARG A 46 -9.77 -16.24 5.73
N GLU A 47 -9.26 -15.30 4.92
CA GLU A 47 -7.82 -15.04 4.83
C GLU A 47 -7.28 -14.34 6.09
N LEU A 48 -8.04 -13.49 6.78
CA LEU A 48 -7.65 -12.92 8.06
C LEU A 48 -7.54 -13.98 9.16
N LEU A 49 -8.50 -14.91 9.24
CA LEU A 49 -8.40 -16.07 10.16
C LEU A 49 -7.19 -16.95 9.82
N ARG A 50 -6.97 -17.22 8.53
CA ARG A 50 -5.81 -17.97 8.06
C ARG A 50 -4.51 -17.30 8.46
N ALA A 51 -4.42 -15.96 8.34
CA ALA A 51 -3.26 -15.18 8.74
C ALA A 51 -2.95 -15.34 10.23
N ALA A 52 -3.96 -15.19 11.09
CA ALA A 52 -3.80 -15.35 12.53
C ALA A 52 -3.37 -16.78 12.92
N ARG A 53 -3.96 -17.80 12.30
CA ARG A 53 -3.60 -19.20 12.53
C ARG A 53 -2.18 -19.52 12.07
N GLU A 54 -1.81 -19.08 10.89
CA GLU A 54 -0.52 -19.38 10.30
C GLU A 54 0.64 -18.75 11.09
N VAL A 55 0.47 -17.52 11.60
CA VAL A 55 1.51 -16.90 12.43
C VAL A 55 1.67 -17.60 13.76
N LEU A 56 0.58 -18.07 14.37
CA LEU A 56 0.62 -18.88 15.60
C LEU A 56 1.28 -20.25 15.36
N ARG A 57 0.93 -20.91 14.26
CA ARG A 57 1.56 -22.18 13.85
C ARG A 57 3.08 -22.03 13.69
N ARG A 58 3.54 -20.94 13.05
CA ARG A 58 4.98 -20.66 12.87
C ARG A 58 5.67 -20.38 14.20
N ALA A 59 5.04 -19.59 15.08
CA ALA A 59 5.57 -19.31 16.40
C ALA A 59 5.73 -20.59 17.26
N ARG A 60 4.78 -21.53 17.15
CA ARG A 60 4.86 -22.85 17.82
C ARG A 60 6.01 -23.70 17.27
N LEU A 61 6.13 -23.83 15.94
CA LEU A 61 7.21 -24.59 15.29
C LEU A 61 8.61 -24.05 15.63
N ALA A 62 8.70 -22.73 15.89
CA ALA A 62 9.94 -22.09 16.35
C ALA A 62 10.19 -22.25 17.86
N GLY A 63 9.32 -22.96 18.61
CA GLY A 63 9.45 -23.17 20.07
C GLY A 63 9.28 -21.91 20.92
N VAL A 64 8.84 -20.79 20.33
CA VAL A 64 8.76 -19.49 21.03
C VAL A 64 7.45 -19.23 21.76
N VAL A 65 6.43 -20.10 21.55
CA VAL A 65 5.14 -20.02 22.23
C VAL A 65 4.73 -21.40 22.74
N PRO A 66 5.04 -21.74 24.02
CA PRO A 66 4.61 -23.01 24.62
C PRO A 66 3.09 -23.10 24.76
N GLY A 67 2.53 -24.30 24.61
CA GLY A 67 1.14 -24.59 24.96
C GLY A 67 0.06 -24.21 23.93
N LEU A 68 0.43 -23.76 22.76
CA LEU A 68 -0.52 -23.54 21.63
C LEU A 68 -0.95 -24.92 21.07
N SER A 69 -2.12 -25.41 21.43
CA SER A 69 -2.73 -26.53 20.71
C SER A 69 -3.09 -26.17 19.30
N PRO A 70 -2.92 -27.05 18.30
CA PRO A 70 -3.41 -26.79 16.96
C PRO A 70 -4.91 -26.56 17.03
N ALA A 71 -5.40 -25.43 16.52
CA ALA A 71 -6.81 -25.30 16.25
C ALA A 71 -7.19 -26.39 15.24
N GLY A 72 -8.20 -27.18 15.54
CA GLY A 72 -8.79 -28.11 14.58
C GLY A 72 -9.21 -27.34 13.30
N SER A 73 -9.29 -28.04 12.20
CA SER A 73 -9.70 -27.49 10.91
C SER A 73 -11.06 -26.77 11.03
N GLY A 74 -11.05 -25.46 11.21
CA GLY A 74 -12.27 -24.64 11.19
C GLY A 74 -12.52 -23.67 12.36
N GLY A 75 -11.90 -23.82 13.55
CA GLY A 75 -12.18 -22.98 14.73
C GLY A 75 -11.37 -21.67 14.86
N ALA A 76 -11.81 -20.77 15.76
CA ALA A 76 -11.08 -19.56 16.15
C ALA A 76 -9.70 -19.91 16.78
N PRO A 77 -8.71 -19.00 16.76
CA PRO A 77 -7.45 -19.21 17.47
C PRO A 77 -7.69 -19.50 18.96
N LYS A 78 -7.03 -20.54 19.52
CA LYS A 78 -7.15 -20.87 20.95
C LYS A 78 -6.30 -19.97 21.88
N VAL A 79 -5.86 -18.82 21.37
CA VAL A 79 -5.09 -17.82 22.11
C VAL A 79 -5.87 -16.53 22.12
N THR A 80 -6.01 -15.94 23.30
CA THR A 80 -6.51 -14.58 23.46
C THR A 80 -5.32 -13.63 23.37
N PHE A 81 -5.32 -12.77 22.39
CA PHE A 81 -4.32 -11.71 22.26
C PHE A 81 -4.62 -10.59 23.28
N GLU A 82 -3.60 -9.86 23.69
CA GLU A 82 -3.81 -8.61 24.44
C GLU A 82 -4.42 -7.57 23.52
N SER A 83 -3.82 -7.42 22.33
CA SER A 83 -4.39 -6.55 21.33
C SER A 83 -4.16 -7.07 19.90
N VAL A 84 -5.07 -6.71 19.01
CA VAL A 84 -5.03 -6.99 17.58
C VAL A 84 -5.21 -5.69 16.81
N CYS A 85 -4.25 -5.37 15.95
CA CYS A 85 -4.36 -4.27 14.99
C CYS A 85 -4.35 -4.82 13.56
N VAL A 86 -5.37 -4.46 12.78
CA VAL A 86 -5.53 -4.85 11.39
C VAL A 86 -5.58 -3.61 10.52
N GLY A 87 -4.60 -3.43 9.64
CA GLY A 87 -4.60 -2.41 8.60
C GLY A 87 -4.99 -3.04 7.26
N LEU A 88 -6.08 -2.56 6.65
CA LEU A 88 -6.60 -3.12 5.39
C LEU A 88 -6.77 -2.07 4.31
N ALA A 89 -6.31 -2.41 3.10
CA ALA A 89 -6.68 -1.65 1.92
C ALA A 89 -8.20 -1.70 1.69
N GLY A 90 -8.80 -0.54 1.44
CA GLY A 90 -10.23 -0.42 1.12
C GLY A 90 -11.18 -0.38 2.32
N VAL A 91 -10.67 -0.32 3.55
CA VAL A 91 -11.48 -0.27 4.78
C VAL A 91 -11.97 1.14 5.15
N ASP A 92 -11.50 2.17 4.45
CA ASP A 92 -11.81 3.59 4.77
C ASP A 92 -13.31 3.98 4.60
N ARG A 93 -14.13 3.07 4.05
CA ARG A 93 -15.56 3.30 3.91
C ARG A 93 -16.30 2.87 5.17
N PRO A 94 -17.15 3.73 5.80
CA PRO A 94 -17.79 3.42 7.08
C PRO A 94 -18.54 2.07 7.11
N GLN A 95 -19.26 1.73 6.03
CA GLN A 95 -20.00 0.47 5.95
C GLN A 95 -19.06 -0.75 5.91
N VAL A 96 -17.93 -0.64 5.19
CA VAL A 96 -16.92 -1.71 5.10
C VAL A 96 -16.23 -1.86 6.45
N HIS A 97 -15.82 -0.74 7.06
CA HIS A 97 -15.18 -0.72 8.38
C HIS A 97 -16.08 -1.34 9.44
N GLY A 98 -17.33 -0.87 9.58
CA GLY A 98 -18.25 -1.35 10.60
C GLY A 98 -18.51 -2.85 10.52
N ARG A 99 -18.74 -3.40 9.31
CA ARG A 99 -18.94 -4.84 9.09
C ARG A 99 -17.71 -5.65 9.49
N LEU A 100 -16.53 -5.27 9.02
CA LEU A 100 -15.30 -6.02 9.30
C LEU A 100 -14.86 -5.88 10.76
N PHE A 101 -15.07 -4.72 11.38
CA PHE A 101 -14.74 -4.52 12.79
C PHE A 101 -15.63 -5.37 13.70
N HIS A 102 -16.94 -5.44 13.43
CA HIS A 102 -17.85 -6.31 14.15
C HIS A 102 -17.44 -7.78 14.02
N TRP A 103 -17.12 -8.23 12.80
CA TRP A 103 -16.64 -9.59 12.56
C TRP A 103 -15.30 -9.86 13.27
N LEU A 104 -14.32 -8.95 13.20
CA LEU A 104 -13.00 -9.08 13.81
C LEU A 104 -13.08 -9.35 15.30
N ARG A 105 -13.93 -8.60 16.02
CA ARG A 105 -14.14 -8.76 17.46
C ARG A 105 -14.67 -10.14 17.85
N ARG A 106 -15.44 -10.78 16.98
CA ARG A 106 -16.02 -12.12 17.22
C ARG A 106 -15.09 -13.25 16.80
N ALA A 107 -14.30 -13.04 15.76
CA ALA A 107 -13.55 -14.08 15.07
C ALA A 107 -12.12 -14.26 15.60
N ILE A 108 -11.47 -13.18 16.07
CA ILE A 108 -10.11 -13.20 16.60
C ILE A 108 -10.15 -12.75 18.07
N PRO A 109 -10.03 -13.65 19.05
CA PRO A 109 -10.11 -13.32 20.47
C PRO A 109 -8.98 -12.38 20.90
N ALA A 110 -9.33 -11.18 21.40
CA ALA A 110 -8.40 -10.22 21.98
C ALA A 110 -9.11 -9.33 23.00
N ARG A 111 -8.34 -8.71 23.93
CA ARG A 111 -8.89 -7.68 24.83
C ARG A 111 -9.17 -6.39 24.08
N HIS A 112 -8.26 -6.00 23.19
CA HIS A 112 -8.38 -4.78 22.39
C HIS A 112 -8.31 -5.06 20.89
N HIS A 113 -9.15 -4.41 20.11
CA HIS A 113 -9.19 -4.54 18.66
C HIS A 113 -9.09 -3.17 18.00
N TRP A 114 -8.24 -3.08 16.97
CA TRP A 114 -8.16 -1.92 16.10
C TRP A 114 -8.22 -2.32 14.64
N LEU A 115 -9.09 -1.67 13.89
CA LEU A 115 -9.16 -1.81 12.44
C LEU A 115 -8.92 -0.43 11.82
N THR A 116 -7.96 -0.35 10.90
CA THR A 116 -7.61 0.89 10.21
C THR A 116 -7.19 0.61 8.78
N SER A 117 -6.79 1.65 8.03
CA SER A 117 -6.29 1.48 6.67
C SER A 117 -4.84 0.96 6.63
N ASP A 118 -4.48 0.33 5.51
CA ASP A 118 -3.10 -0.04 5.18
C ASP A 118 -2.17 1.19 5.11
N ALA A 119 -2.72 2.35 4.72
CA ALA A 119 -1.99 3.61 4.69
C ALA A 119 -1.67 4.13 6.10
N ASP A 120 -2.57 3.97 7.07
CA ASP A 120 -2.35 4.38 8.46
C ASP A 120 -1.22 3.57 9.11
N ILE A 121 -1.27 2.25 9.00
CA ILE A 121 -0.20 1.40 9.54
C ILE A 121 1.14 1.64 8.85
N ALA A 122 1.14 1.96 7.54
CA ALA A 122 2.35 2.33 6.81
C ALA A 122 2.93 3.66 7.30
N LEU A 123 2.08 4.66 7.58
CA LEU A 123 2.51 5.93 8.17
C LEU A 123 3.09 5.70 9.57
N ARG A 124 2.43 4.90 10.40
CA ARG A 124 2.92 4.53 11.74
C ARG A 124 4.27 3.82 11.72
N ALA A 125 4.48 2.91 10.76
CA ALA A 125 5.77 2.24 10.57
C ALA A 125 6.90 3.22 10.22
N ALA A 126 6.58 4.35 9.58
CA ALA A 126 7.59 5.32 9.13
C ALA A 126 7.93 6.38 10.18
N ILE A 127 6.93 6.87 10.94
CA ILE A 127 7.08 8.08 11.78
C ILE A 127 6.51 7.90 13.21
N GLY A 128 6.07 6.70 13.57
CA GLY A 128 5.47 6.44 14.88
C GLY A 128 4.23 7.31 15.11
N HIS A 129 4.17 7.98 16.28
CA HIS A 129 3.04 8.84 16.68
C HIS A 129 3.04 10.23 16.04
N SER A 130 4.15 10.63 15.42
CA SER A 130 4.28 11.98 14.86
C SER A 130 3.20 12.24 13.80
N PRO A 131 2.68 13.47 13.72
CA PRO A 131 1.83 13.89 12.61
C PRO A 131 2.62 13.86 11.30
N GLY A 132 1.93 13.57 10.20
CA GLY A 132 2.59 13.50 8.90
C GLY A 132 1.68 13.04 7.77
N VAL A 133 2.28 12.97 6.60
CA VAL A 133 1.63 12.53 5.36
C VAL A 133 2.41 11.36 4.76
N ILE A 134 1.73 10.36 4.25
CA ILE A 134 2.31 9.30 3.42
C ILE A 134 1.69 9.37 2.02
N VAL A 135 2.53 9.22 0.99
CA VAL A 135 2.11 9.02 -0.39
C VAL A 135 2.52 7.62 -0.79
N ILE A 136 1.53 6.81 -1.14
CA ILE A 136 1.74 5.42 -1.56
C ILE A 136 1.53 5.36 -3.07
N SER A 137 2.51 4.80 -3.78
CA SER A 137 2.39 4.50 -5.21
C SER A 137 2.87 3.08 -5.49
N GLY A 138 1.91 2.21 -5.77
CA GLY A 138 2.06 0.80 -6.14
C GLY A 138 1.31 0.52 -7.43
N THR A 139 0.41 -0.47 -7.42
CA THR A 139 -0.57 -0.69 -8.51
C THR A 139 -1.49 0.52 -8.66
N GLY A 140 -1.99 1.07 -7.55
CA GLY A 140 -2.72 2.35 -7.46
C GLY A 140 -1.91 3.40 -6.71
N SER A 141 -2.50 4.59 -6.48
CA SER A 141 -1.86 5.66 -5.71
C SER A 141 -2.84 6.35 -4.77
N ILE A 142 -2.35 6.75 -3.59
CA ILE A 142 -3.13 7.45 -2.57
C ILE A 142 -2.19 8.27 -1.69
N ALA A 143 -2.67 9.39 -1.16
CA ALA A 143 -2.06 10.04 -0.01
C ALA A 143 -2.98 9.95 1.22
N TYR A 144 -2.36 9.77 2.38
CA TYR A 144 -3.01 9.68 3.68
C TYR A 144 -2.24 10.55 4.68
N GLY A 145 -2.95 11.25 5.52
CA GLY A 145 -2.34 12.12 6.52
C GLY A 145 -3.06 12.02 7.85
N ARG A 146 -2.30 12.15 8.94
CA ARG A 146 -2.80 12.19 10.31
C ARG A 146 -2.24 13.42 11.03
N ASP A 147 -3.11 14.18 11.72
CA ASP A 147 -2.69 15.35 12.49
C ASP A 147 -2.42 15.03 13.96
N ASP A 148 -1.97 16.05 14.70
CA ASP A 148 -1.64 15.99 16.14
C ASP A 148 -2.83 15.57 17.02
N ARG A 149 -4.07 15.74 16.52
CA ARG A 149 -5.31 15.37 17.20
C ARG A 149 -5.85 14.01 16.77
N GLY A 150 -5.08 13.27 15.95
CA GLY A 150 -5.50 11.99 15.39
C GLY A 150 -6.50 12.10 14.25
N ARG A 151 -6.86 13.30 13.78
CA ARG A 151 -7.74 13.50 12.63
C ARG A 151 -7.05 13.00 11.37
N VAL A 152 -7.77 12.22 10.60
CA VAL A 152 -7.30 11.58 9.39
C VAL A 152 -7.88 12.25 8.16
N LEU A 153 -7.05 12.47 7.14
CA LEU A 153 -7.45 12.91 5.81
C LEU A 153 -6.83 12.01 4.75
N ARG A 154 -7.53 11.88 3.63
CA ARG A 154 -7.00 11.21 2.43
C ARG A 154 -7.17 12.08 1.20
N ALA A 155 -6.32 11.87 0.19
CA ALA A 155 -6.45 12.42 -1.15
C ALA A 155 -6.10 11.33 -2.17
N GLY A 156 -6.88 11.23 -3.23
CA GLY A 156 -6.73 10.18 -4.23
C GLY A 156 -7.16 8.79 -3.75
N GLY A 157 -6.72 7.76 -4.47
CA GLY A 157 -7.02 6.37 -4.16
C GLY A 157 -8.46 5.96 -4.45
N TRP A 158 -9.08 6.57 -5.46
CA TRP A 158 -10.45 6.22 -5.87
C TRP A 158 -10.49 4.99 -6.77
N GLY A 159 -9.33 4.53 -7.22
CA GLY A 159 -9.18 3.35 -8.07
C GLY A 159 -9.37 3.65 -9.55
N VAL A 160 -8.99 2.67 -10.37
CA VAL A 160 -9.22 2.72 -11.81
C VAL A 160 -10.70 2.47 -12.11
N PRO A 161 -11.29 3.13 -13.12
CA PRO A 161 -10.68 4.01 -14.13
C PRO A 161 -10.59 5.49 -13.75
N PHE A 162 -11.03 5.88 -12.54
CA PHE A 162 -11.31 7.28 -12.19
C PHE A 162 -10.10 8.05 -11.65
N ASP A 163 -9.11 7.34 -11.09
CA ASP A 163 -7.97 7.95 -10.38
C ASP A 163 -6.71 7.07 -10.49
N ASP A 164 -5.90 7.05 -9.43
CA ASP A 164 -4.61 6.36 -9.34
C ASP A 164 -3.49 7.00 -10.19
N CYS A 165 -3.56 8.31 -10.44
CA CYS A 165 -2.56 9.05 -11.21
C CYS A 165 -1.16 8.94 -10.57
N GLY A 166 -0.14 8.69 -11.40
CA GLY A 166 1.24 8.48 -10.95
C GLY A 166 1.53 7.09 -10.37
N SER A 167 0.56 6.18 -10.42
CA SER A 167 0.74 4.78 -10.04
C SER A 167 1.43 3.94 -11.12
N GLY A 168 1.77 2.69 -10.79
CA GLY A 168 2.25 1.72 -11.77
C GLY A 168 1.21 1.44 -12.87
N TYR A 169 -0.08 1.39 -12.52
CA TYR A 169 -1.16 1.27 -13.50
C TYR A 169 -1.20 2.47 -14.45
N ASP A 170 -1.19 3.69 -13.93
CA ASP A 170 -1.22 4.89 -14.74
C ASP A 170 -0.02 4.98 -15.70
N LEU A 171 1.19 4.68 -15.19
CA LEU A 171 2.40 4.63 -16.01
C LEU A 171 2.33 3.55 -17.09
N GLY A 172 1.86 2.35 -16.77
CA GLY A 172 1.68 1.26 -17.73
C GLY A 172 0.62 1.56 -18.78
N ARG A 173 -0.52 2.14 -18.37
CA ARG A 173 -1.58 2.59 -19.29
C ARG A 173 -1.07 3.67 -20.24
N LYS A 174 -0.35 4.65 -19.72
CA LYS A 174 0.24 5.73 -20.52
C LYS A 174 1.33 5.22 -21.47
N ALA A 175 2.07 4.19 -21.09
CA ALA A 175 3.02 3.54 -21.99
C ALA A 175 2.32 2.89 -23.19
N ILE A 176 1.19 2.20 -22.98
CA ILE A 176 0.38 1.65 -24.07
C ILE A 176 -0.16 2.79 -24.95
N ILE A 177 -0.73 3.85 -24.36
CA ILE A 177 -1.26 5.00 -25.10
C ILE A 177 -0.17 5.66 -25.92
N ALA A 178 1.03 5.87 -25.36
CA ALA A 178 2.15 6.46 -26.07
C ALA A 178 2.59 5.60 -27.27
N ALA A 179 2.64 4.29 -27.09
CA ALA A 179 2.97 3.34 -28.15
C ALA A 179 1.94 3.34 -29.29
N LEU A 180 0.64 3.43 -28.99
CA LEU A 180 -0.42 3.55 -29.99
C LEU A 180 -0.34 4.88 -30.75
N ARG A 181 -0.03 5.98 -30.03
CA ARG A 181 0.13 7.31 -30.66
C ARG A 181 1.35 7.39 -31.55
N ASP A 182 2.45 6.73 -31.20
CA ASP A 182 3.64 6.58 -32.05
C ASP A 182 3.28 5.79 -33.32
N TYR A 183 2.59 4.65 -33.19
CA TYR A 183 2.13 3.84 -34.31
C TYR A 183 1.23 4.61 -35.28
N ASP A 184 0.29 5.40 -34.77
CA ASP A 184 -0.64 6.21 -35.57
C ASP A 184 0.02 7.46 -36.19
N GLY A 185 1.25 7.82 -35.82
CA GLY A 185 1.85 9.11 -36.16
C GLY A 185 1.24 10.33 -35.45
N ARG A 186 0.39 10.11 -34.42
CA ARG A 186 -0.22 11.17 -33.59
C ARG A 186 0.65 11.63 -32.42
N GLY A 187 1.78 10.99 -32.22
CA GLY A 187 2.73 11.26 -31.15
C GLY A 187 4.17 11.09 -31.62
N PRO A 188 5.14 11.53 -30.80
CA PRO A 188 6.53 11.33 -31.12
C PRO A 188 6.92 9.85 -31.04
N TYR A 189 7.95 9.48 -31.80
CA TYR A 189 8.59 8.18 -31.70
C TYR A 189 8.97 7.85 -30.25
N THR A 190 8.74 6.59 -29.84
CA THR A 190 9.14 6.10 -28.53
C THR A 190 9.58 4.64 -28.54
N GLN A 191 10.62 4.31 -27.75
CA GLN A 191 11.04 2.95 -27.53
C GLN A 191 9.98 2.10 -26.82
N LEU A 192 8.96 2.74 -26.21
CA LEU A 192 7.87 2.06 -25.52
C LEU A 192 7.08 1.15 -26.46
N THR A 193 6.93 1.53 -27.75
CA THR A 193 6.22 0.71 -28.75
C THR A 193 6.77 -0.71 -28.82
N GLN A 194 8.07 -0.87 -29.05
CA GLN A 194 8.69 -2.20 -29.11
C GLN A 194 8.72 -2.90 -27.74
N LYS A 195 8.95 -2.15 -26.66
CA LYS A 195 9.01 -2.71 -25.29
C LYS A 195 7.67 -3.29 -24.85
N VAL A 196 6.57 -2.57 -25.09
CA VAL A 196 5.20 -3.03 -24.80
C VAL A 196 4.86 -4.27 -25.62
N CYS A 197 5.14 -4.26 -26.95
CA CYS A 197 4.91 -5.44 -27.81
C CYS A 197 5.62 -6.68 -27.28
N ARG A 198 6.90 -6.56 -26.93
CA ARG A 198 7.68 -7.69 -26.37
C ARG A 198 7.12 -8.18 -25.04
N ALA A 199 6.77 -7.25 -24.13
CA ALA A 199 6.26 -7.62 -22.81
C ALA A 199 4.90 -8.32 -22.88
N LEU A 200 4.02 -7.87 -23.79
CA LEU A 200 2.70 -8.45 -24.00
C LEU A 200 2.70 -9.64 -24.97
N LYS A 201 3.85 -9.96 -25.57
CA LYS A 201 4.01 -11.02 -26.59
C LYS A 201 3.01 -10.84 -27.74
N ILE A 202 3.01 -9.64 -28.33
CA ILE A 202 2.21 -9.27 -29.50
C ILE A 202 3.14 -8.86 -30.65
N PRO A 203 2.84 -9.18 -31.90
CA PRO A 203 3.68 -8.86 -33.06
C PRO A 203 3.75 -7.34 -33.32
N ASP A 204 2.64 -6.64 -33.08
CA ASP A 204 2.54 -5.20 -33.22
C ASP A 204 1.59 -4.62 -32.13
N ILE A 205 1.64 -3.29 -31.92
CA ILE A 205 0.92 -2.63 -30.83
C ILE A 205 -0.60 -2.62 -31.04
N THR A 206 -1.10 -2.75 -32.27
CA THR A 206 -2.54 -2.73 -32.55
C THR A 206 -3.25 -3.92 -31.90
N GLN A 207 -2.53 -5.03 -31.70
CA GLN A 207 -3.10 -6.23 -31.08
C GLN A 207 -3.30 -6.10 -29.55
N VAL A 208 -2.89 -4.98 -28.94
CA VAL A 208 -3.13 -4.74 -27.50
C VAL A 208 -4.63 -4.74 -27.19
N VAL A 209 -5.48 -4.30 -28.13
CA VAL A 209 -6.94 -4.25 -27.96
C VAL A 209 -7.58 -5.64 -27.84
N LEU A 210 -6.90 -6.68 -28.28
CA LEU A 210 -7.34 -8.07 -28.16
C LEU A 210 -6.94 -8.71 -26.81
N LYS A 211 -6.07 -8.04 -26.04
CA LYS A 211 -5.63 -8.53 -24.74
C LYS A 211 -6.61 -8.13 -23.64
N ARG A 212 -7.04 -9.10 -22.84
CA ARG A 212 -7.82 -8.83 -21.61
C ARG A 212 -6.86 -8.54 -20.46
N LEU A 213 -6.32 -7.32 -20.42
CA LEU A 213 -5.37 -6.89 -19.39
C LEU A 213 -6.10 -6.50 -18.11
N THR A 214 -5.72 -7.12 -17.00
CA THR A 214 -6.14 -6.67 -15.68
C THR A 214 -5.36 -5.41 -15.25
N PRO A 215 -5.84 -4.63 -14.28
CA PRO A 215 -5.07 -3.50 -13.73
C PRO A 215 -3.67 -3.90 -13.24
N LYS A 216 -3.49 -5.14 -12.76
CA LYS A 216 -2.20 -5.69 -12.36
C LYS A 216 -1.27 -5.91 -13.55
N ASP A 217 -1.81 -6.42 -14.66
CA ASP A 217 -1.03 -6.65 -15.89
C ASP A 217 -0.56 -5.32 -16.49
N VAL A 218 -1.44 -4.32 -16.51
CA VAL A 218 -1.07 -2.97 -16.95
C VAL A 218 -0.04 -2.35 -16.03
N ALA A 219 -0.21 -2.47 -14.71
CA ALA A 219 0.78 -1.97 -13.75
C ALA A 219 2.15 -2.67 -13.88
N ALA A 220 2.19 -3.92 -14.34
CA ALA A 220 3.44 -4.64 -14.58
C ALA A 220 4.28 -4.05 -15.73
N LEU A 221 3.71 -3.15 -16.55
CA LEU A 221 4.42 -2.47 -17.63
C LEU A 221 5.20 -1.23 -17.17
N PHE A 222 4.96 -0.68 -15.98
CA PHE A 222 5.64 0.54 -15.53
C PHE A 222 7.19 0.45 -15.56
N PRO A 223 7.83 -0.71 -15.28
CA PRO A 223 9.28 -0.83 -15.38
C PRO A 223 9.81 -0.54 -16.78
N LEU A 224 9.01 -0.75 -17.83
CA LEU A 224 9.39 -0.43 -19.22
C LEU A 224 9.53 1.09 -19.41
N VAL A 225 8.68 1.89 -18.77
CA VAL A 225 8.79 3.35 -18.75
C VAL A 225 10.10 3.76 -18.08
N LEU A 226 10.47 3.13 -16.96
CA LEU A 226 11.73 3.43 -16.28
C LEU A 226 12.94 3.06 -17.11
N ASP A 227 12.88 1.92 -17.84
CA ASP A 227 13.96 1.49 -18.71
C ASP A 227 14.11 2.41 -19.91
N ALA A 228 13.03 2.78 -20.59
CA ALA A 228 13.06 3.76 -21.68
C ALA A 228 13.57 5.13 -21.22
N ALA A 229 13.14 5.61 -20.04
CA ALA A 229 13.62 6.87 -19.46
C ALA A 229 15.13 6.83 -19.13
N ARG A 230 15.69 5.70 -18.70
CA ARG A 230 17.14 5.51 -18.55
C ARG A 230 17.89 5.65 -19.88
N ARG A 231 17.27 5.21 -20.98
CA ARG A 231 17.78 5.33 -22.35
C ARG A 231 17.46 6.68 -23.00
N ARG A 232 17.05 7.68 -22.19
CA ARG A 232 16.74 9.05 -22.61
C ARG A 232 15.58 9.16 -23.61
N ASP A 233 14.66 8.21 -23.61
CA ASP A 233 13.40 8.32 -24.36
C ASP A 233 12.59 9.53 -23.85
N ALA A 234 12.30 10.49 -24.72
CA ALA A 234 11.67 11.75 -24.34
C ALA A 234 10.25 11.55 -23.77
N VAL A 235 9.50 10.61 -24.37
CA VAL A 235 8.14 10.27 -23.93
C VAL A 235 8.18 9.67 -22.51
N ALA A 236 9.04 8.69 -22.30
CA ALA A 236 9.18 8.04 -21.00
C ALA A 236 9.67 9.01 -19.90
N LEU A 237 10.54 9.97 -20.26
CA LEU A 237 10.97 11.05 -19.35
C LEU A 237 9.80 11.94 -18.95
N ALA A 238 8.96 12.34 -19.92
CA ALA A 238 7.76 13.14 -19.67
C ALA A 238 6.75 12.40 -18.77
N LEU A 239 6.53 11.10 -19.02
CA LEU A 239 5.66 10.26 -18.19
C LEU A 239 6.16 10.16 -16.74
N CYS A 240 7.46 10.03 -16.53
CA CYS A 240 8.05 10.03 -15.18
C CYS A 240 7.86 11.39 -14.47
N ASP A 241 7.98 12.51 -15.18
CA ASP A 241 7.79 13.83 -14.58
C ASP A 241 6.31 14.10 -14.27
N GLU A 242 5.41 13.72 -15.16
CA GLU A 242 3.97 13.79 -14.96
C GLU A 242 3.53 12.95 -13.73
N ALA A 243 4.02 11.71 -13.62
CA ALA A 243 3.77 10.88 -12.44
C ALA A 243 4.25 11.57 -11.16
N GLY A 244 5.43 12.19 -11.20
CA GLY A 244 5.98 12.94 -10.08
C GLY A 244 5.11 14.13 -9.68
N ARG A 245 4.58 14.86 -10.64
CA ARG A 245 3.68 16.00 -10.42
C ARG A 245 2.37 15.55 -9.77
N ASN A 246 1.73 14.52 -10.31
CA ASN A 246 0.46 13.98 -9.82
C ASN A 246 0.60 13.45 -8.38
N LEU A 247 1.67 12.73 -8.07
CA LEU A 247 1.92 12.24 -6.70
C LEU A 247 2.24 13.38 -5.73
N ALA A 248 2.93 14.44 -6.17
CA ALA A 248 3.16 15.63 -5.36
C ALA A 248 1.86 16.37 -5.07
N GLU A 249 0.95 16.47 -6.04
CA GLU A 249 -0.37 17.07 -5.87
C GLU A 249 -1.17 16.43 -4.75
N LEU A 250 -1.17 15.10 -4.64
CA LEU A 250 -1.82 14.38 -3.54
C LEU A 250 -1.29 14.84 -2.17
N ALA A 251 0.05 14.90 -2.02
CA ALA A 251 0.67 15.37 -0.78
C ALA A 251 0.34 16.83 -0.49
N VAL A 252 0.47 17.72 -1.48
CA VAL A 252 0.18 19.16 -1.36
C VAL A 252 -1.27 19.39 -0.97
N THR A 253 -2.19 18.61 -1.53
CA THR A 253 -3.63 18.68 -1.19
C THR A 253 -3.86 18.41 0.30
N LEU A 254 -3.23 17.37 0.85
CA LEU A 254 -3.36 17.07 2.29
C LEU A 254 -2.69 18.13 3.15
N LEU A 255 -1.46 18.54 2.82
CA LEU A 255 -0.74 19.58 3.56
C LEU A 255 -1.53 20.90 3.58
N ARG A 256 -2.18 21.26 2.46
CA ARG A 256 -3.06 22.43 2.38
C ARG A 256 -4.30 22.31 3.27
N ARG A 257 -5.00 21.17 3.20
CA ARG A 257 -6.21 20.91 3.99
C ARG A 257 -5.94 20.81 5.50
N MET A 258 -4.68 20.49 5.88
CA MET A 258 -4.21 20.45 7.27
C MET A 258 -3.57 21.75 7.73
N GLY A 259 -3.39 22.76 6.85
CA GLY A 259 -2.73 24.02 7.16
C GLY A 259 -1.19 23.89 7.36
N TRP A 260 -0.57 22.90 6.71
CA TRP A 260 0.83 22.51 6.97
C TRP A 260 1.84 22.91 5.89
N LEU A 261 1.45 23.66 4.88
CA LEU A 261 2.35 24.01 3.76
C LEU A 261 3.66 24.69 4.20
N ARG A 262 3.63 25.40 5.33
CA ARG A 262 4.80 26.11 5.89
C ARG A 262 5.39 25.45 7.16
N ARG A 263 4.93 24.25 7.50
CA ARG A 263 5.42 23.50 8.68
C ARG A 263 6.51 22.49 8.29
N VAL A 264 7.43 22.21 9.22
CA VAL A 264 8.34 21.08 9.10
C VAL A 264 7.55 19.80 9.42
N ILE A 265 7.05 19.14 8.38
CA ILE A 265 6.22 17.94 8.50
C ILE A 265 6.86 16.80 7.70
N PRO A 266 6.88 15.56 8.24
CA PRO A 266 7.32 14.40 7.47
C PRO A 266 6.31 14.07 6.35
N VAL A 267 6.86 13.91 5.14
CA VAL A 267 6.14 13.37 3.99
C VAL A 267 6.84 12.09 3.56
N VAL A 268 6.17 10.97 3.76
CA VAL A 268 6.71 9.62 3.56
C VAL A 268 6.35 9.13 2.16
N TYR A 269 7.34 8.66 1.41
CA TYR A 269 7.11 7.96 0.14
C TYR A 269 7.11 6.46 0.35
N ALA A 270 6.08 5.78 -0.18
CA ALA A 270 5.91 4.34 -0.04
C ALA A 270 5.43 3.69 -1.36
N GLY A 271 5.63 2.39 -1.48
CA GLY A 271 5.18 1.61 -2.64
C GLY A 271 6.27 1.33 -3.67
N GLY A 272 5.89 0.47 -4.65
CA GLY A 272 6.81 -0.08 -5.65
C GLY A 272 7.40 0.97 -6.57
N VAL A 273 6.62 1.95 -6.99
CA VAL A 273 7.04 3.01 -7.90
C VAL A 273 8.14 3.86 -7.27
N PHE A 274 7.98 4.26 -6.01
CA PHE A 274 9.01 5.01 -5.30
C PHE A 274 10.27 4.20 -5.04
N ARG A 275 10.15 2.89 -4.73
CA ARG A 275 11.34 2.03 -4.55
C ARG A 275 12.11 1.86 -5.85
N ALA A 276 11.41 1.67 -6.97
CA ALA A 276 12.02 1.40 -8.27
C ALA A 276 12.63 2.64 -8.95
N SER A 277 12.18 3.86 -8.63
CA SER A 277 12.55 5.05 -9.40
C SER A 277 13.01 6.24 -8.55
N LEU A 278 14.33 6.47 -8.54
CA LEU A 278 14.92 7.71 -8.01
C LEU A 278 14.45 8.93 -8.83
N ARG A 279 14.25 8.78 -10.14
CA ARG A 279 13.77 9.86 -11.02
C ARG A 279 12.41 10.37 -10.59
N ILE A 280 11.44 9.46 -10.39
CA ILE A 280 10.10 9.84 -9.94
C ILE A 280 10.17 10.46 -8.54
N ARG A 281 10.95 9.89 -7.60
CA ARG A 281 11.16 10.50 -6.27
C ARG A 281 11.67 11.94 -6.36
N ARG A 282 12.67 12.19 -7.22
CA ARG A 282 13.22 13.54 -7.43
C ARG A 282 12.17 14.47 -8.03
N SER A 283 11.35 14.00 -8.98
CA SER A 283 10.27 14.77 -9.57
C SER A 283 9.21 15.12 -8.53
N VAL A 284 8.72 14.16 -7.74
CA VAL A 284 7.77 14.41 -6.64
C VAL A 284 8.34 15.46 -5.67
N THR A 285 9.58 15.28 -5.23
CA THR A 285 10.23 16.20 -4.28
C THR A 285 10.35 17.61 -4.86
N ARG A 286 10.73 17.75 -6.13
CA ARG A 286 10.83 19.05 -6.81
C ARG A 286 9.48 19.75 -6.86
N HIS A 287 8.41 19.04 -7.25
CA HIS A 287 7.07 19.60 -7.33
C HIS A 287 6.50 19.92 -5.94
N LEU A 288 6.69 19.04 -4.96
CA LEU A 288 6.24 19.25 -3.58
C LEU A 288 6.89 20.49 -2.94
N ARG A 289 8.20 20.66 -3.10
CA ARG A 289 8.96 21.78 -2.50
C ARG A 289 8.55 23.16 -3.01
N ARG A 290 7.90 23.25 -4.16
CA ARG A 290 7.33 24.54 -4.66
C ARG A 290 6.22 25.07 -3.74
N TYR A 291 5.51 24.18 -3.06
CA TYR A 291 4.38 24.52 -2.19
C TYR A 291 4.68 24.31 -0.71
N ALA A 292 5.49 23.30 -0.39
CA ALA A 292 5.86 22.92 0.96
C ALA A 292 7.40 22.78 1.08
N PRO A 293 8.16 23.90 1.06
CA PRO A 293 9.63 23.88 1.02
C PRO A 293 10.24 23.23 2.26
N GLN A 294 9.57 23.31 3.40
CA GLN A 294 10.04 22.77 4.69
C GLN A 294 9.65 21.30 4.91
N ALA A 295 8.90 20.65 3.99
CA ALA A 295 8.53 19.27 4.11
C ALA A 295 9.76 18.36 4.22
N ARG A 296 9.80 17.51 5.28
CA ARG A 296 10.86 16.54 5.51
C ARG A 296 10.53 15.24 4.77
N ILE A 297 11.23 14.98 3.68
CA ILE A 297 10.99 13.82 2.83
C ILE A 297 11.65 12.58 3.42
N LEU A 298 10.84 11.53 3.59
CA LEU A 298 11.26 10.22 4.06
C LEU A 298 10.87 9.13 3.04
N LEU A 299 11.59 8.03 3.04
CA LEU A 299 11.20 6.80 2.32
C LEU A 299 10.84 5.74 3.36
N LEU A 300 9.68 5.11 3.18
CA LEU A 300 9.27 4.00 4.05
C LEU A 300 10.27 2.85 3.94
N ARG A 301 10.93 2.55 5.07
CA ARG A 301 11.95 1.49 5.18
C ARG A 301 11.44 0.26 5.91
N HIS A 302 10.53 0.45 6.88
CA HIS A 302 9.95 -0.61 7.69
C HIS A 302 8.71 -1.20 7.03
N PRO A 303 8.49 -2.51 7.14
CA PRO A 303 7.24 -3.13 6.68
C PRO A 303 6.02 -2.52 7.38
N PRO A 304 4.90 -2.23 6.69
CA PRO A 304 3.70 -1.65 7.29
C PRO A 304 3.14 -2.45 8.47
N VAL A 305 3.30 -3.77 8.45
CA VAL A 305 2.87 -4.64 9.56
C VAL A 305 3.57 -4.30 10.89
N GLU A 306 4.75 -3.69 10.89
CA GLU A 306 5.40 -3.19 12.10
C GLU A 306 4.67 -1.98 12.68
N GLY A 307 4.08 -1.14 11.82
CA GLY A 307 3.17 -0.07 12.26
C GLY A 307 1.87 -0.60 12.87
N ALA A 308 1.35 -1.72 12.36
CA ALA A 308 0.23 -2.40 12.98
C ALA A 308 0.58 -2.92 14.39
N LEU A 309 1.78 -3.49 14.58
CA LEU A 309 2.26 -3.90 15.91
C LEU A 309 2.47 -2.70 16.85
N THR A 310 2.93 -1.56 16.34
CA THR A 310 3.05 -0.33 17.14
C THR A 310 1.68 0.11 17.65
N LEU A 311 0.67 0.17 16.80
CA LEU A 311 -0.72 0.48 17.20
C LEU A 311 -1.28 -0.59 18.16
N ALA A 312 -1.00 -1.88 17.95
CA ALA A 312 -1.44 -2.93 18.86
C ALA A 312 -0.82 -2.77 20.25
N ARG A 313 0.45 -2.37 20.35
CA ARG A 313 1.11 -2.13 21.63
C ARG A 313 0.52 -0.93 22.36
N GLU A 314 0.26 0.18 21.66
CA GLU A 314 -0.38 1.36 22.21
C GLU A 314 -1.73 1.06 22.85
N LEU A 315 -2.53 0.21 22.18
CA LEU A 315 -3.83 -0.24 22.70
C LEU A 315 -3.71 -1.15 23.94
N ALA A 316 -2.61 -1.86 24.06
CA ALA A 316 -2.38 -2.73 25.23
C ALA A 316 -1.91 -1.93 26.45
N GLU A 317 -1.36 -0.73 26.24
CA GLU A 317 -0.85 0.18 27.28
C GLU A 317 -1.90 1.22 27.72
N SER A 318 -3.02 1.38 26.97
CA SER A 318 -4.15 2.27 27.26
C SER A 318 -5.21 1.62 28.16
#